data_1d0b3dbc930a6d25365b1eb5d5a7869e
#
_entry.id   1d0b3dbc930a6d25365b1eb5d5a7869e
#
_cell.length_a   1.000
_cell.length_b   1.000
_cell.length_c   1.000
_cell.angle_alpha   90.00
_cell.angle_beta   90.00
_cell.angle_gamma   90.00
#
_symmetry.space_group_name_H-M   'P 1'
#
loop_
_entity.id
_entity.type
_entity.pdbx_description
1 polymer ?
#
loop_
_entity_poly.entity_id
_entity_poly.type
_entity_poly.pdbx_seq_one_letter_code
_entity_poly.pdbx_strand_id
1 'polypeptide(L)'
;LLSTNFRSNMSIVESNNTFFSDIFPNVDNLIQGAIHFSKSTSVSKDMPLDAVKFYPFGYSQNKQEAEQVSAIISEAQLHDPTQEIAVLVKSRTHLQDIIVSLQSHEINFEAVKTEPLRSDLFTRDLISLARALISLGDKLAWLSILRSPWCGLKLNELLILSRSDEMTIFHQLSDDATLKEFTEDGLKRAKHLYQGISEAVLNEGRFSFVERFLYSLNQLHPDQEMNQRQRNIRSQFV
;
A
#
# COMPACT_ATOMS: atom_id res chain seq x y z
N LEU A 1 24.65 -10.71 -32.78
CA LEU A 1 23.61 -11.23 -31.88
C LEU A 1 24.25 -11.56 -30.55
N LEU A 2 23.73 -10.97 -29.46
CA LEU A 2 24.15 -11.28 -28.09
C LEU A 2 23.44 -12.57 -27.67
N SER A 3 24.13 -13.72 -27.79
CA SER A 3 23.58 -15.04 -27.45
C SER A 3 24.03 -15.56 -26.10
N THR A 4 24.94 -14.87 -25.39
CA THR A 4 25.52 -15.34 -24.13
C THR A 4 24.79 -14.76 -22.93
N ASN A 5 24.28 -15.61 -22.05
CA ASN A 5 23.66 -15.25 -20.78
C ASN A 5 24.67 -15.44 -19.63
N PHE A 6 24.97 -14.34 -18.93
CA PHE A 6 25.94 -14.30 -17.83
C PHE A 6 25.29 -14.44 -16.44
N ARG A 7 23.94 -14.34 -16.35
CA ARG A 7 23.22 -14.26 -15.09
C ARG A 7 22.59 -15.57 -14.65
N SER A 8 22.03 -16.32 -15.62
CA SER A 8 21.28 -17.54 -15.34
C SER A 8 22.15 -18.78 -15.45
N ASN A 9 21.87 -19.79 -14.63
CA ASN A 9 22.49 -21.10 -14.77
C ASN A 9 22.04 -21.81 -16.06
N MET A 10 22.74 -22.88 -16.41
CA MET A 10 22.52 -23.61 -17.66
C MET A 10 21.13 -24.25 -17.73
N SER A 11 20.61 -24.76 -16.60
CA SER A 11 19.28 -25.38 -16.57
C SER A 11 18.15 -24.42 -16.93
N ILE A 12 18.22 -23.18 -16.47
CA ILE A 12 17.22 -22.14 -16.82
C ILE A 12 17.33 -21.76 -18.30
N VAL A 13 18.56 -21.60 -18.81
CA VAL A 13 18.79 -21.25 -20.22
C VAL A 13 18.29 -22.34 -21.15
N GLU A 14 18.60 -23.62 -20.85
CA GLU A 14 18.15 -24.76 -21.64
C GLU A 14 16.63 -24.95 -21.58
N SER A 15 15.99 -24.78 -20.43
CA SER A 15 14.53 -24.81 -20.31
C SER A 15 13.88 -23.74 -21.20
N ASN A 16 14.41 -22.51 -21.20
CA ASN A 16 13.94 -21.43 -22.08
C ASN A 16 14.19 -21.75 -23.56
N ASN A 17 15.39 -22.25 -23.91
CA ASN A 17 15.71 -22.63 -25.26
C ASN A 17 14.74 -23.68 -25.80
N THR A 18 14.44 -24.71 -25.00
CA THR A 18 13.50 -25.79 -25.39
C THR A 18 12.09 -25.20 -25.56
N PHE A 19 11.58 -24.51 -24.54
CA PHE A 19 10.21 -23.99 -24.56
C PHE A 19 9.97 -23.02 -25.73
N PHE A 20 10.86 -22.06 -25.94
CA PHE A 20 10.67 -21.05 -26.97
C PHE A 20 10.99 -21.58 -28.39
N SER A 21 11.86 -22.56 -28.54
CA SER A 21 12.06 -23.23 -29.84
C SER A 21 10.79 -23.93 -30.34
N ASP A 22 9.94 -24.42 -29.43
CA ASP A 22 8.68 -25.11 -29.80
C ASP A 22 7.55 -24.12 -30.13
N ILE A 23 7.60 -22.90 -29.58
CA ILE A 23 6.55 -21.89 -29.74
C ILE A 23 6.81 -20.97 -30.94
N PHE A 24 8.06 -20.53 -31.13
CA PHE A 24 8.44 -19.61 -32.19
C PHE A 24 8.56 -20.33 -33.53
N PRO A 25 8.34 -19.64 -34.66
CA PRO A 25 8.50 -20.22 -35.96
C PRO A 25 9.97 -20.60 -36.24
N ASN A 26 10.17 -21.65 -37.04
CA ASN A 26 11.51 -22.12 -37.39
C ASN A 26 12.21 -21.22 -38.44
N VAL A 27 11.45 -20.35 -39.12
CA VAL A 27 11.92 -19.47 -40.19
C VAL A 27 11.26 -18.12 -40.05
N ASP A 28 12.01 -17.04 -40.34
CA ASP A 28 11.47 -15.67 -40.32
C ASP A 28 10.38 -15.50 -41.38
N ASN A 29 9.28 -14.87 -41.00
CA ASN A 29 8.21 -14.43 -41.88
C ASN A 29 7.99 -12.92 -41.72
N LEU A 30 8.64 -12.12 -42.54
CA LEU A 30 8.58 -10.67 -42.47
C LEU A 30 7.18 -10.11 -42.75
N ILE A 31 6.34 -10.84 -43.52
CA ILE A 31 4.97 -10.40 -43.86
C ILE A 31 4.08 -10.46 -42.63
N GLN A 32 4.27 -11.48 -41.79
CA GLN A 32 3.52 -11.67 -40.56
C GLN A 32 4.22 -11.08 -39.32
N GLY A 33 5.41 -10.51 -39.47
CA GLY A 33 6.23 -10.01 -38.37
C GLY A 33 6.76 -11.11 -37.45
N ALA A 34 6.78 -12.36 -37.91
CA ALA A 34 7.24 -13.49 -37.15
C ALA A 34 8.75 -13.73 -37.34
N ILE A 35 9.48 -13.80 -36.23
CA ILE A 35 10.94 -13.95 -36.19
C ILE A 35 11.24 -15.32 -35.53
N HIS A 36 12.22 -16.06 -36.05
CA HIS A 36 12.66 -17.30 -35.44
C HIS A 36 13.36 -17.09 -34.09
N PHE A 37 13.25 -18.05 -33.21
CA PHE A 37 13.91 -18.00 -31.90
C PHE A 37 15.42 -18.26 -32.03
N SER A 38 16.23 -17.36 -31.48
CA SER A 38 17.68 -17.51 -31.38
C SER A 38 18.06 -18.08 -30.03
N LYS A 39 18.61 -19.29 -29.98
CA LYS A 39 19.05 -19.96 -28.74
C LYS A 39 20.14 -19.15 -28.01
N SER A 40 20.07 -19.15 -26.72
CA SER A 40 21.09 -18.55 -25.84
C SER A 40 21.98 -19.63 -25.23
N THR A 41 23.19 -19.23 -24.83
CA THR A 41 24.13 -20.10 -24.08
C THR A 41 24.45 -19.50 -22.73
N SER A 42 24.55 -20.30 -21.69
CA SER A 42 24.98 -19.85 -20.34
C SER A 42 26.50 -19.91 -20.19
N VAL A 43 27.06 -18.96 -19.46
CA VAL A 43 28.45 -19.02 -19.00
C VAL A 43 28.58 -19.96 -17.80
N SER A 44 27.57 -19.98 -16.92
CA SER A 44 27.53 -20.93 -15.80
C SER A 44 27.27 -22.34 -16.31
N LYS A 45 28.07 -23.28 -15.86
CA LYS A 45 27.90 -24.71 -16.15
C LYS A 45 27.06 -25.44 -15.11
N ASP A 46 26.57 -24.72 -14.09
CA ASP A 46 25.73 -25.30 -13.05
C ASP A 46 24.37 -25.74 -13.65
N MET A 47 24.03 -26.99 -13.42
CA MET A 47 22.80 -27.62 -13.87
C MET A 47 22.03 -28.18 -12.66
N PRO A 48 21.49 -27.32 -11.77
CA PRO A 48 20.67 -27.83 -10.68
C PRO A 48 19.45 -28.57 -11.23
N LEU A 49 19.17 -29.72 -10.65
CA LEU A 49 17.93 -30.45 -10.90
C LEU A 49 16.76 -29.58 -10.41
N ASP A 50 15.67 -29.59 -11.15
CA ASP A 50 14.45 -28.82 -10.81
C ASP A 50 14.61 -27.30 -10.77
N ALA A 51 15.50 -26.73 -11.58
CA ALA A 51 15.69 -25.28 -11.68
C ALA A 51 14.43 -24.51 -12.16
N VAL A 52 13.53 -25.20 -12.88
CA VAL A 52 12.25 -24.66 -13.35
C VAL A 52 11.13 -25.62 -12.98
N LYS A 53 10.14 -25.16 -12.25
CA LYS A 53 8.95 -25.92 -11.84
C LYS A 53 7.68 -25.19 -12.30
N PHE A 54 6.70 -25.93 -12.77
CA PHE A 54 5.40 -25.42 -13.21
C PHE A 54 4.30 -25.88 -12.26
N TYR A 55 3.49 -24.93 -11.79
CA TYR A 55 2.34 -25.17 -10.93
C TYR A 55 1.09 -24.64 -11.63
N PRO A 56 0.33 -25.48 -12.36
CA PRO A 56 -0.85 -25.03 -13.08
C PRO A 56 -2.03 -24.80 -12.13
N PHE A 57 -2.70 -23.65 -12.28
CA PHE A 57 -3.92 -23.30 -11.55
C PHE A 57 -5.03 -22.92 -12.53
N GLY A 58 -6.28 -23.23 -12.17
CA GLY A 58 -7.46 -22.84 -12.92
C GLY A 58 -7.86 -21.38 -12.64
N TYR A 59 -8.74 -20.83 -13.47
CA TYR A 59 -9.14 -19.40 -13.47
C TYR A 59 -9.74 -18.88 -12.15
N SER A 60 -10.24 -19.74 -11.26
CA SER A 60 -10.85 -19.39 -9.98
C SER A 60 -10.02 -19.82 -8.77
N GLN A 61 -8.76 -20.21 -8.97
CA GLN A 61 -7.91 -20.80 -7.94
C GLN A 61 -6.84 -19.83 -7.39
N ASN A 62 -7.08 -18.52 -7.46
CA ASN A 62 -6.12 -17.48 -7.01
C ASN A 62 -5.66 -17.67 -5.57
N LYS A 63 -6.55 -18.11 -4.67
CA LYS A 63 -6.17 -18.37 -3.27
C LYS A 63 -5.23 -19.58 -3.14
N GLN A 64 -5.48 -20.63 -3.91
CA GLN A 64 -4.63 -21.82 -3.91
C GLN A 64 -3.25 -21.50 -4.52
N GLU A 65 -3.21 -20.67 -5.56
CA GLU A 65 -1.97 -20.12 -6.11
C GLU A 65 -1.20 -19.33 -5.06
N ALA A 66 -1.87 -18.44 -4.34
CA ALA A 66 -1.25 -17.63 -3.27
C ALA A 66 -0.71 -18.49 -2.13
N GLU A 67 -1.43 -19.51 -1.70
CA GLU A 67 -0.97 -20.47 -0.69
C GLU A 67 0.24 -21.25 -1.17
N GLN A 68 0.25 -21.70 -2.44
CA GLN A 68 1.39 -22.40 -3.03
C GLN A 68 2.63 -21.50 -3.10
N VAL A 69 2.47 -20.22 -3.46
CA VAL A 69 3.57 -19.25 -3.45
C VAL A 69 4.15 -19.10 -2.04
N SER A 70 3.31 -18.95 -1.02
CA SER A 70 3.76 -18.84 0.37
C SER A 70 4.46 -20.10 0.86
N ALA A 71 3.98 -21.28 0.46
CA ALA A 71 4.61 -22.56 0.79
C ALA A 71 6.02 -22.68 0.17
N ILE A 72 6.16 -22.31 -1.12
CA ILE A 72 7.47 -22.33 -1.81
C ILE A 72 8.46 -21.38 -1.15
N ILE A 73 8.01 -20.18 -0.77
CA ILE A 73 8.86 -19.20 -0.08
C ILE A 73 9.29 -19.73 1.28
N SER A 74 8.37 -20.28 2.07
CA SER A 74 8.68 -20.85 3.39
C SER A 74 9.67 -22.00 3.29
N GLU A 75 9.51 -22.89 2.31
CA GLU A 75 10.44 -24.00 2.06
C GLU A 75 11.83 -23.47 1.70
N ALA A 76 11.91 -22.49 0.80
CA ALA A 76 13.19 -21.91 0.40
C ALA A 76 13.91 -21.21 1.57
N GLN A 77 13.18 -20.47 2.42
CA GLN A 77 13.72 -19.82 3.62
C GLN A 77 14.17 -20.80 4.70
N LEU A 78 13.56 -21.99 4.78
CA LEU A 78 14.04 -23.06 5.66
C LEU A 78 15.39 -23.61 5.22
N HIS A 79 15.66 -23.64 3.92
CA HIS A 79 16.96 -24.10 3.38
C HIS A 79 18.03 -23.01 3.49
N ASP A 80 17.68 -21.76 3.17
CA ASP A 80 18.58 -20.61 3.27
C ASP A 80 17.81 -19.36 3.70
N PRO A 81 17.86 -19.00 5.01
CA PRO A 81 17.17 -17.81 5.53
C PRO A 81 17.67 -16.48 4.96
N THR A 82 18.82 -16.46 4.30
CA THR A 82 19.43 -15.25 3.73
C THR A 82 19.10 -15.06 2.25
N GLN A 83 18.44 -16.03 1.64
CA GLN A 83 18.11 -16.00 0.22
C GLN A 83 17.09 -14.90 -0.10
N GLU A 84 17.41 -14.07 -1.08
CA GLU A 84 16.46 -13.12 -1.66
C GLU A 84 15.54 -13.83 -2.66
N ILE A 85 14.22 -13.72 -2.43
CA ILE A 85 13.20 -14.34 -3.26
C ILE A 85 12.36 -13.25 -3.91
N ALA A 86 12.27 -13.26 -5.24
CA ALA A 86 11.45 -12.32 -5.99
C ALA A 86 10.17 -12.99 -6.51
N VAL A 87 9.02 -12.40 -6.18
CA VAL A 87 7.71 -12.79 -6.75
C VAL A 87 7.33 -11.81 -7.85
N LEU A 88 7.28 -12.26 -9.09
CA LEU A 88 6.93 -11.45 -10.25
C LEU A 88 5.52 -11.78 -10.71
N VAL A 89 4.68 -10.76 -10.91
CA VAL A 89 3.30 -10.90 -11.35
C VAL A 89 3.00 -10.07 -12.58
N LYS A 90 2.04 -10.50 -13.38
CA LYS A 90 1.62 -9.81 -14.60
C LYS A 90 0.95 -8.46 -14.29
N SER A 91 0.17 -8.38 -13.23
CA SER A 91 -0.54 -7.17 -12.81
C SER A 91 -0.66 -7.08 -11.29
N ARG A 92 -0.90 -5.87 -10.77
CA ARG A 92 -1.07 -5.63 -9.31
C ARG A 92 -2.26 -6.37 -8.71
N THR A 93 -3.29 -6.63 -9.48
CA THR A 93 -4.47 -7.36 -9.01
C THR A 93 -4.15 -8.79 -8.59
N HIS A 94 -3.15 -9.42 -9.23
CA HIS A 94 -2.68 -10.76 -8.85
C HIS A 94 -1.92 -10.80 -7.52
N LEU A 95 -1.39 -9.65 -7.06
CA LEU A 95 -0.67 -9.57 -5.79
C LEU A 95 -1.57 -9.59 -4.56
N GLN A 96 -2.83 -9.24 -4.67
CA GLN A 96 -3.70 -9.05 -3.50
C GLN A 96 -3.83 -10.33 -2.68
N ASP A 97 -4.16 -11.44 -3.31
CA ASP A 97 -4.30 -12.74 -2.63
C ASP A 97 -2.95 -13.25 -2.11
N ILE A 98 -1.86 -13.03 -2.87
CA ILE A 98 -0.50 -13.40 -2.46
C ILE A 98 -0.06 -12.62 -1.22
N ILE A 99 -0.29 -11.30 -1.18
CA ILE A 99 0.04 -10.46 -0.01
C ILE A 99 -0.72 -10.93 1.23
N VAL A 100 -2.01 -11.23 1.09
CA VAL A 100 -2.83 -11.76 2.21
C VAL A 100 -2.28 -13.09 2.71
N SER A 101 -1.89 -14.00 1.79
CA SER A 101 -1.31 -15.29 2.15
C SER A 101 0.05 -15.14 2.85
N LEU A 102 0.95 -14.29 2.34
CA LEU A 102 2.25 -14.01 2.96
C LEU A 102 2.09 -13.44 4.38
N GLN A 103 1.14 -12.52 4.57
CA GLN A 103 0.83 -11.94 5.89
C GLN A 103 0.30 -12.99 6.86
N SER A 104 -0.58 -13.89 6.40
CA SER A 104 -1.13 -14.96 7.25
C SER A 104 -0.09 -15.99 7.69
N HIS A 105 0.98 -16.15 6.92
CA HIS A 105 2.12 -17.02 7.24
C HIS A 105 3.28 -16.28 7.92
N GLU A 106 3.07 -15.00 8.31
CA GLU A 106 4.08 -14.16 8.96
C GLU A 106 5.40 -14.01 8.15
N ILE A 107 5.32 -14.16 6.82
CA ILE A 107 6.46 -13.99 5.91
C ILE A 107 6.69 -12.50 5.69
N ASN A 108 7.88 -12.01 6.03
CA ASN A 108 8.27 -10.64 5.75
C ASN A 108 8.55 -10.44 4.26
N PHE A 109 7.98 -9.40 3.67
CA PHE A 109 8.17 -9.06 2.26
C PHE A 109 8.25 -7.55 2.05
N GLU A 110 8.93 -7.15 1.00
CA GLU A 110 8.93 -5.79 0.50
C GLU A 110 8.16 -5.72 -0.82
N ALA A 111 7.10 -4.92 -0.85
CA ALA A 111 6.28 -4.76 -2.04
C ALA A 111 6.76 -3.56 -2.86
N VAL A 112 7.60 -3.81 -3.87
CA VAL A 112 8.16 -2.75 -4.71
C VAL A 112 7.08 -2.13 -5.60
N LYS A 113 6.78 -0.83 -5.40
CA LYS A 113 5.81 -0.03 -6.21
C LYS A 113 4.39 -0.59 -6.30
N THR A 114 3.96 -1.37 -5.31
CA THR A 114 2.69 -2.12 -5.41
C THR A 114 1.45 -1.32 -5.09
N GLU A 115 1.53 -0.36 -4.16
CA GLU A 115 0.41 0.55 -3.88
C GLU A 115 0.90 2.00 -3.94
N PRO A 116 0.19 2.90 -4.64
CA PRO A 116 0.41 4.30 -4.40
C PRO A 116 0.08 4.57 -2.92
N LEU A 117 0.97 5.27 -2.20
CA LEU A 117 0.74 5.72 -0.81
C LEU A 117 -0.68 6.25 -0.59
N ARG A 118 -1.25 6.84 -1.63
CA ARG A 118 -2.61 7.40 -1.68
C ARG A 118 -3.73 6.37 -1.44
N SER A 119 -3.52 5.07 -1.66
CA SER A 119 -4.52 4.02 -1.40
C SER A 119 -4.55 3.54 0.06
N ASP A 120 -3.50 3.82 0.82
CA ASP A 120 -3.44 3.50 2.25
C ASP A 120 -4.39 4.41 3.05
N LEU A 121 -5.20 3.81 3.93
CA LEU A 121 -6.18 4.54 4.74
C LEU A 121 -5.52 5.59 5.63
N PHE A 122 -4.42 5.24 6.28
CA PHE A 122 -3.68 6.17 7.14
C PHE A 122 -3.12 7.35 6.33
N THR A 123 -2.59 7.10 5.13
CA THR A 123 -2.16 8.18 4.21
C THR A 123 -3.31 9.11 3.83
N ARG A 124 -4.50 8.56 3.59
CA ARG A 124 -5.70 9.36 3.29
C ARG A 124 -6.13 10.22 4.47
N ASP A 125 -6.03 9.70 5.69
CA ASP A 125 -6.29 10.45 6.91
C ASP A 125 -5.27 11.59 7.09
N LEU A 126 -3.96 11.33 6.87
CA LEU A 126 -2.92 12.36 6.86
C LEU A 126 -3.18 13.47 5.84
N ILE A 127 -3.57 13.11 4.62
CA ILE A 127 -3.92 14.08 3.56
C ILE A 127 -5.14 14.91 4.00
N SER A 128 -6.15 14.28 4.61
CA SER A 128 -7.33 14.99 5.10
C SER A 128 -6.98 15.96 6.23
N LEU A 129 -6.11 15.57 7.17
CA LEU A 129 -5.60 16.45 8.21
C LEU A 129 -4.84 17.65 7.60
N ALA A 130 -3.94 17.40 6.66
CA ALA A 130 -3.19 18.46 5.98
C ALA A 130 -4.13 19.47 5.30
N ARG A 131 -5.15 18.98 4.56
CA ARG A 131 -6.14 19.83 3.88
C ARG A 131 -6.98 20.63 4.87
N ALA A 132 -7.42 20.03 5.98
CA ALA A 132 -8.18 20.72 7.02
C ALA A 132 -7.39 21.85 7.70
N LEU A 133 -6.09 21.65 7.90
CA LEU A 133 -5.19 22.68 8.45
C LEU A 133 -4.84 23.79 7.44
N ILE A 134 -4.85 23.49 6.14
CA ILE A 134 -4.63 24.48 5.06
C ILE A 134 -5.89 25.34 4.88
N SER A 135 -7.06 24.75 4.97
CA SER A 135 -8.33 25.42 4.73
C SER A 135 -9.40 25.00 5.71
N LEU A 136 -9.78 25.90 6.60
CA LEU A 136 -10.91 25.67 7.51
C LEU A 136 -12.25 25.50 6.78
N GLY A 137 -12.35 26.00 5.56
CA GLY A 137 -13.52 25.83 4.68
C GLY A 137 -13.59 24.49 3.94
N ASP A 138 -12.54 23.65 4.00
CA ASP A 138 -12.56 22.33 3.37
C ASP A 138 -13.43 21.35 4.18
N LYS A 139 -14.75 21.47 3.99
CA LYS A 139 -15.77 20.68 4.69
C LYS A 139 -15.53 19.17 4.55
N LEU A 140 -15.11 18.72 3.35
CA LEU A 140 -14.84 17.30 3.12
C LEU A 140 -13.65 16.79 3.92
N ALA A 141 -12.57 17.56 3.98
CA ALA A 141 -11.39 17.21 4.77
C ALA A 141 -11.73 17.12 6.26
N TRP A 142 -12.49 18.09 6.80
CA TRP A 142 -12.96 18.07 8.19
C TRP A 142 -13.85 16.87 8.49
N LEU A 143 -14.84 16.58 7.66
CA LEU A 143 -15.69 15.40 7.85
C LEU A 143 -14.90 14.09 7.77
N SER A 144 -13.86 14.04 6.93
CA SER A 144 -12.99 12.87 6.81
C SER A 144 -12.19 12.61 8.08
N ILE A 145 -11.55 13.62 8.68
CA ILE A 145 -10.80 13.44 9.95
C ILE A 145 -11.73 13.14 11.13
N LEU A 146 -12.93 13.71 11.15
CA LEU A 146 -13.92 13.40 12.18
C LEU A 146 -14.45 11.96 12.08
N ARG A 147 -14.47 11.39 10.88
CA ARG A 147 -14.82 9.99 10.64
C ARG A 147 -13.65 9.03 10.87
N SER A 148 -12.41 9.48 10.73
CA SER A 148 -11.21 8.66 10.88
C SER A 148 -11.10 8.03 12.28
N PRO A 149 -10.25 7.01 12.46
CA PRO A 149 -10.01 6.40 13.77
C PRO A 149 -9.60 7.40 14.88
N TRP A 150 -9.06 8.55 14.51
CA TRP A 150 -8.62 9.59 15.45
C TRP A 150 -9.78 10.26 16.22
N CYS A 151 -10.97 10.28 15.62
CA CYS A 151 -12.16 10.82 16.27
C CYS A 151 -13.31 9.81 16.30
N GLY A 152 -13.61 9.17 15.16
CA GLY A 152 -14.59 8.10 15.07
C GLY A 152 -16.04 8.53 15.30
N LEU A 153 -16.42 9.75 14.89
CA LEU A 153 -17.81 10.19 14.96
C LEU A 153 -18.74 9.31 14.13
N LYS A 154 -19.95 9.15 14.60
CA LYS A 154 -21.02 8.42 13.92
C LYS A 154 -21.60 9.28 12.79
N LEU A 155 -22.25 8.61 11.83
CA LEU A 155 -22.86 9.30 10.68
C LEU A 155 -23.89 10.35 11.06
N ASN A 156 -24.65 10.14 12.15
CA ASN A 156 -25.63 11.11 12.64
C ASN A 156 -24.97 12.43 13.06
N GLU A 157 -23.85 12.35 13.77
CA GLU A 157 -23.09 13.50 14.24
C GLU A 157 -22.42 14.26 13.08
N LEU A 158 -21.87 13.50 12.11
CA LEU A 158 -21.33 14.07 10.88
C LEU A 158 -22.44 14.78 10.07
N LEU A 159 -23.65 14.23 10.05
CA LEU A 159 -24.79 14.84 9.38
C LEU A 159 -25.16 16.18 10.02
N ILE A 160 -25.16 16.30 11.36
CA ILE A 160 -25.40 17.54 12.07
C ILE A 160 -24.42 18.60 11.59
N LEU A 161 -23.12 18.33 11.62
CA LEU A 161 -22.07 19.24 11.17
C LEU A 161 -22.13 19.57 9.67
N SER A 162 -22.66 18.66 8.87
CA SER A 162 -22.76 18.85 7.42
C SER A 162 -23.90 19.77 6.99
N ARG A 163 -24.91 20.00 7.83
CA ARG A 163 -26.12 20.78 7.50
C ARG A 163 -25.85 22.28 7.38
N SER A 164 -24.96 22.83 8.18
CA SER A 164 -24.64 24.24 8.17
C SER A 164 -23.62 24.58 7.09
N ASP A 165 -23.90 25.60 6.28
CA ASP A 165 -22.95 26.20 5.35
C ASP A 165 -22.52 27.62 5.80
N GLU A 166 -23.10 28.12 6.88
CA GLU A 166 -22.79 29.44 7.42
C GLU A 166 -21.52 29.45 8.28
N MET A 167 -21.20 28.32 8.93
CA MET A 167 -20.04 28.16 9.78
C MET A 167 -19.16 27.01 9.29
N THR A 168 -17.83 27.21 9.39
CA THR A 168 -16.89 26.10 9.15
C THR A 168 -17.06 25.03 10.23
N ILE A 169 -16.74 23.78 9.88
CA ILE A 169 -16.82 22.67 10.86
C ILE A 169 -15.95 22.95 12.07
N PHE A 170 -14.77 23.56 11.89
CA PHE A 170 -13.91 23.95 13.01
C PHE A 170 -14.63 24.87 14.01
N HIS A 171 -15.34 25.88 13.53
CA HIS A 171 -16.11 26.77 14.40
C HIS A 171 -17.33 26.07 15.02
N GLN A 172 -18.02 25.19 14.28
CA GLN A 172 -19.11 24.39 14.84
C GLN A 172 -18.64 23.47 15.98
N LEU A 173 -17.39 22.95 15.94
CA LEU A 173 -16.82 22.14 17.02
C LEU A 173 -16.54 22.95 18.30
N SER A 174 -16.53 24.29 18.25
CA SER A 174 -16.45 25.18 19.42
C SER A 174 -17.80 25.72 19.85
N ASP A 175 -18.86 25.50 19.09
CA ASP A 175 -20.19 26.00 19.37
C ASP A 175 -21.01 25.02 20.22
N ASP A 176 -21.28 25.40 21.46
CA ASP A 176 -22.04 24.57 22.39
C ASP A 176 -23.49 24.30 21.92
N ALA A 177 -24.08 25.16 21.07
CA ALA A 177 -25.42 24.95 20.56
C ALA A 177 -25.43 23.75 19.57
N THR A 178 -24.48 23.70 18.67
CA THR A 178 -24.30 22.58 17.72
C THR A 178 -23.96 21.27 18.46
N LEU A 179 -23.11 21.34 19.45
CA LEU A 179 -22.66 20.16 20.19
C LEU A 179 -23.71 19.56 21.12
N LYS A 180 -24.78 20.29 21.49
CA LYS A 180 -25.91 19.73 22.26
C LYS A 180 -26.67 18.64 21.54
N GLU A 181 -26.60 18.58 20.22
CA GLU A 181 -27.27 17.53 19.44
C GLU A 181 -26.44 16.22 19.38
N PHE A 182 -25.20 16.21 19.89
CA PHE A 182 -24.32 15.04 19.88
C PHE A 182 -24.66 14.07 20.99
N THR A 183 -24.32 12.80 20.76
CA THR A 183 -24.28 11.82 21.85
C THR A 183 -23.17 12.19 22.85
N GLU A 184 -23.29 11.69 24.10
CA GLU A 184 -22.25 11.97 25.11
C GLU A 184 -20.86 11.49 24.68
N ASP A 185 -20.78 10.33 24.01
CA ASP A 185 -19.54 9.78 23.49
C ASP A 185 -19.02 10.62 22.30
N GLY A 186 -19.90 10.99 21.36
CA GLY A 186 -19.54 11.84 20.24
C GLY A 186 -19.05 13.22 20.68
N LEU A 187 -19.70 13.80 21.69
CA LEU A 187 -19.28 15.08 22.28
C LEU A 187 -17.86 15.00 22.87
N LYS A 188 -17.54 13.93 23.61
CA LYS A 188 -16.20 13.74 24.18
C LYS A 188 -15.15 13.61 23.08
N ARG A 189 -15.43 12.86 22.04
CA ARG A 189 -14.54 12.66 20.89
C ARG A 189 -14.33 13.94 20.07
N ALA A 190 -15.40 14.66 19.79
CA ALA A 190 -15.34 15.95 19.08
C ALA A 190 -14.51 16.98 19.84
N LYS A 191 -14.72 17.10 21.17
CA LYS A 191 -13.94 17.99 22.02
C LYS A 191 -12.47 17.60 22.08
N HIS A 192 -12.15 16.30 22.16
CA HIS A 192 -10.77 15.82 22.14
C HIS A 192 -10.06 16.21 20.82
N LEU A 193 -10.69 15.94 19.68
CA LEU A 193 -10.15 16.34 18.38
C LEU A 193 -9.97 17.86 18.28
N TYR A 194 -10.99 18.64 18.68
CA TYR A 194 -10.92 20.08 18.66
C TYR A 194 -9.74 20.60 19.50
N GLN A 195 -9.55 20.09 20.71
CA GLN A 195 -8.43 20.46 21.57
C GLN A 195 -7.08 20.13 20.94
N GLY A 196 -6.96 18.95 20.31
CA GLY A 196 -5.72 18.53 19.65
C GLY A 196 -5.33 19.36 18.43
N ILE A 197 -6.31 20.02 17.77
CA ILE A 197 -6.04 20.79 16.54
C ILE A 197 -6.10 22.30 16.78
N SER A 198 -6.87 22.75 17.77
CA SER A 198 -7.17 24.19 17.98
C SER A 198 -5.91 25.05 18.13
N GLU A 199 -4.89 24.58 18.84
CA GLU A 199 -3.64 25.31 19.03
C GLU A 199 -2.89 25.49 17.70
N ALA A 200 -2.87 24.48 16.86
CA ALA A 200 -2.26 24.53 15.53
C ALA A 200 -2.99 25.48 14.59
N VAL A 201 -4.32 25.56 14.69
CA VAL A 201 -5.14 26.45 13.87
C VAL A 201 -5.03 27.90 14.36
N LEU A 202 -5.18 28.13 15.64
CA LEU A 202 -5.18 29.49 16.22
C LEU A 202 -3.81 30.19 16.17
N ASN A 203 -2.73 29.43 16.06
CA ASN A 203 -1.36 29.95 15.96
C ASN A 203 -0.79 29.88 14.53
N GLU A 204 -1.63 29.98 13.51
CA GLU A 204 -1.21 29.91 12.10
C GLU A 204 -0.08 30.88 11.72
N GLY A 205 -0.06 32.07 12.30
CA GLY A 205 1.00 33.07 12.08
C GLY A 205 2.31 32.84 12.83
N ARG A 206 2.37 31.91 13.78
CA ARG A 206 3.55 31.63 14.62
C ARG A 206 4.36 30.43 14.20
N PHE A 207 3.70 29.44 13.62
CA PHE A 207 4.30 28.14 13.26
C PHE A 207 4.19 27.90 11.75
N SER A 208 5.21 27.26 11.20
CA SER A 208 5.15 26.75 9.83
C SER A 208 4.03 25.69 9.69
N PHE A 209 3.61 25.45 8.45
CA PHE A 209 2.61 24.41 8.19
C PHE A 209 3.05 23.04 8.73
N VAL A 210 4.32 22.68 8.53
CA VAL A 210 4.88 21.40 8.97
C VAL A 210 4.81 21.27 10.49
N GLU A 211 5.18 22.30 11.23
CA GLU A 211 5.10 22.30 12.71
C GLU A 211 3.65 22.13 13.19
N ARG A 212 2.70 22.85 12.59
CA ARG A 212 1.27 22.73 12.90
C ARG A 212 0.73 21.33 12.60
N PHE A 213 1.12 20.76 11.45
CA PHE A 213 0.72 19.43 11.05
C PHE A 213 1.25 18.36 12.01
N LEU A 214 2.55 18.41 12.33
CA LEU A 214 3.19 17.46 13.26
C LEU A 214 2.62 17.58 14.67
N TYR A 215 2.39 18.81 15.15
CA TYR A 215 1.74 19.04 16.44
C TYR A 215 0.36 18.38 16.50
N SER A 216 -0.51 18.69 15.53
CA SER A 216 -1.86 18.12 15.45
C SER A 216 -1.83 16.61 15.36
N LEU A 217 -0.96 16.04 14.53
CA LEU A 217 -0.82 14.60 14.38
C LEU A 217 -0.41 13.93 15.69
N ASN A 218 0.54 14.50 16.41
CA ASN A 218 0.97 13.97 17.71
C ASN A 218 -0.13 14.02 18.78
N GLN A 219 -1.00 15.03 18.73
CA GLN A 219 -2.13 15.11 19.64
C GLN A 219 -3.22 14.09 19.32
N LEU A 220 -3.48 13.84 18.03
CA LEU A 220 -4.54 12.94 17.58
C LEU A 220 -4.10 11.47 17.52
N HIS A 221 -2.84 11.21 17.24
CA HIS A 221 -2.27 9.89 17.08
C HIS A 221 -0.80 9.86 17.50
N PRO A 222 -0.52 9.69 18.79
CA PRO A 222 0.84 9.69 19.32
C PRO A 222 1.71 8.58 18.69
N ASP A 223 3.01 8.83 18.53
CA ASP A 223 3.96 7.87 17.94
C ASP A 223 3.94 6.49 18.60
N GLN A 224 3.64 6.45 19.90
CA GLN A 224 3.58 5.19 20.67
C GLN A 224 2.43 4.28 20.23
N GLU A 225 1.37 4.85 19.67
CA GLU A 225 0.20 4.11 19.16
C GLU A 225 0.35 3.71 17.70
N MET A 226 1.36 4.24 17.00
CA MET A 226 1.61 3.93 15.60
C MET A 226 2.29 2.57 15.43
N ASN A 227 1.79 1.76 14.50
CA ASN A 227 2.51 0.57 14.05
C ASN A 227 3.70 0.94 13.14
N GLN A 228 4.57 -0.02 12.82
CA GLN A 228 5.77 0.22 12.03
C GLN A 228 5.47 0.79 10.63
N ARG A 229 4.40 0.31 9.97
CA ARG A 229 3.96 0.80 8.66
C ARG A 229 3.55 2.28 8.73
N GLN A 230 2.78 2.66 9.74
CA GLN A 230 2.34 4.05 9.96
C GLN A 230 3.52 4.98 10.23
N ARG A 231 4.50 4.55 11.03
CA ARG A 231 5.74 5.31 11.25
C ARG A 231 6.54 5.52 9.97
N ASN A 232 6.66 4.49 9.14
CA ASN A 232 7.33 4.59 7.84
C ASN A 232 6.59 5.56 6.90
N ILE A 233 5.26 5.50 6.84
CA ILE A 233 4.46 6.43 6.04
C ILE A 233 4.65 7.86 6.56
N ARG A 234 4.55 8.07 7.87
CA ARG A 234 4.76 9.40 8.48
C ARG A 234 6.11 9.99 8.11
N SER A 235 7.19 9.22 8.19
CA SER A 235 8.54 9.67 7.84
C SER A 235 8.72 10.07 6.37
N GLN A 236 7.85 9.58 5.47
CA GLN A 236 7.84 9.97 4.07
C GLN A 236 6.96 11.20 3.80
N PHE A 237 6.11 11.57 4.74
CA PHE A 237 5.17 12.69 4.61
C PHE A 237 5.77 14.01 5.12
N VAL A 238 6.79 13.95 5.96
CA VAL A 238 7.51 15.03 6.61
C VAL A 238 8.90 15.21 6.03
#